data_fa3b508ec4c7fc7a33238ba2680f6104
#
_entry.id   fa3b508ec4c7fc7a33238ba2680f6104
#
_cell.length_a   1.000
_cell.length_b   1.000
_cell.length_c   1.000
_cell.angle_alpha   90.00
_cell.angle_beta   90.00
_cell.angle_gamma   90.00
#
_symmetry.space_group_name_H-M   'P 1'
#
loop_
_entity.id
_entity.type
_entity.pdbx_description
1 polymer ?
#
loop_
_entity_poly.entity_id
_entity_poly.type
_entity_poly.pdbx_seq_one_letter_code
_entity_poly.pdbx_strand_id
1 'polypeptide(L)'
;MDPLLRAFGASDASFPFAREYAQIYVCGTLFSMLSFGMNFFINAQGFAKMGMLTIAIGAAINIVLDPIFIFALNMGIAGAAIATVIAQLCSAAWVLSFLTGKRSSLKLRRKYMKVEKKTAGAILSLGLSGFVMKATTGLVQILYNIQLRIYGGDVFIGCMTIVNSIRDVIFMTFHGLTSGFQPVLGYNYGAKKYDRVRAGIRFSTFVGLGYAAACWVVLMLFPGFFAHLFTDRQELLAVCIPHIRIFFAAFVVKALQMVGQYTFVALGKSRHAVFFSLLRKVIIVVPLVFLLPRLFGLGASGIFWTEPVADMVSSTICYTTMYFTLYRRMPQEENQS
;
A
#
# COMPACT_ATOMS: atom_id res chain seq x y z
N MET A 1 -25.04 -4.13 -3.55
CA MET A 1 -23.84 -4.34 -4.38
C MET A 1 -23.86 -3.45 -5.62
N ASP A 2 -24.94 -3.41 -6.36
CA ASP A 2 -25.07 -2.66 -7.62
C ASP A 2 -24.73 -1.16 -7.53
N PRO A 3 -25.19 -0.40 -6.50
CA PRO A 3 -24.77 1.00 -6.36
C PRO A 3 -23.27 1.19 -6.13
N LEU A 4 -22.63 0.24 -5.45
CA LEU A 4 -21.19 0.27 -5.21
C LEU A 4 -20.40 0.04 -6.51
N LEU A 5 -20.79 -0.96 -7.32
CA LEU A 5 -20.13 -1.24 -8.59
C LEU A 5 -20.24 -0.06 -9.55
N ARG A 6 -21.39 0.61 -9.62
CA ARG A 6 -21.57 1.82 -10.41
C ARG A 6 -20.76 2.99 -9.87
N ALA A 7 -20.68 3.15 -8.54
CA ALA A 7 -19.85 4.17 -7.90
C ALA A 7 -18.34 3.95 -8.15
N PHE A 8 -17.90 2.70 -8.31
CA PHE A 8 -16.52 2.36 -8.68
C PHE A 8 -16.24 2.46 -10.18
N GLY A 9 -17.23 2.84 -11.00
CA GLY A 9 -17.02 3.14 -12.41
C GLY A 9 -17.33 1.98 -13.36
N ALA A 10 -18.10 0.98 -12.94
CA ALA A 10 -18.55 -0.06 -13.85
C ALA A 10 -19.47 0.53 -14.94
N SER A 11 -19.06 0.40 -16.20
CA SER A 11 -19.87 0.77 -17.37
C SER A 11 -21.00 -0.24 -17.59
N ASP A 12 -22.04 0.12 -18.34
CA ASP A 12 -23.14 -0.80 -18.63
C ASP A 12 -22.66 -2.09 -19.33
N ALA A 13 -21.59 -2.02 -20.12
CA ALA A 13 -20.98 -3.18 -20.77
C ALA A 13 -20.21 -4.07 -19.78
N SER A 14 -19.52 -3.50 -18.79
CA SER A 14 -18.71 -4.25 -17.83
C SER A 14 -19.49 -4.66 -16.57
N PHE A 15 -20.64 -4.05 -16.33
CA PHE A 15 -21.45 -4.25 -15.11
C PHE A 15 -21.88 -5.72 -14.88
N PRO A 16 -22.38 -6.49 -15.88
CA PRO A 16 -22.75 -7.88 -15.67
C PRO A 16 -21.58 -8.71 -15.16
N PHE A 17 -20.42 -8.53 -15.77
CA PHE A 17 -19.18 -9.24 -15.44
C PHE A 17 -18.64 -8.85 -14.07
N ALA A 18 -18.65 -7.56 -13.76
CA ALA A 18 -18.23 -7.05 -12.46
C ALA A 18 -19.13 -7.55 -11.33
N ARG A 19 -20.45 -7.66 -11.57
CA ARG A 19 -21.43 -8.17 -10.63
C ARG A 19 -21.21 -9.65 -10.33
N GLU A 20 -21.06 -10.46 -11.37
CA GLU A 20 -20.80 -11.90 -11.27
C GLU A 20 -19.53 -12.18 -10.46
N TYR A 21 -18.41 -11.51 -10.83
CA TYR A 21 -17.15 -11.60 -10.10
C TYR A 21 -17.31 -11.21 -8.62
N ALA A 22 -17.90 -10.05 -8.36
CA ALA A 22 -18.01 -9.48 -7.02
C ALA A 22 -18.89 -10.34 -6.10
N GLN A 23 -19.96 -10.95 -6.61
CA GLN A 23 -20.82 -11.84 -5.83
C GLN A 23 -20.07 -13.04 -5.27
N ILE A 24 -19.23 -13.66 -6.09
CA ILE A 24 -18.40 -14.81 -5.71
C ILE A 24 -17.27 -14.35 -4.80
N TYR A 25 -16.56 -13.27 -5.17
CA TYR A 25 -15.40 -12.75 -4.44
C TYR A 25 -15.72 -12.32 -3.01
N VAL A 26 -16.91 -11.71 -2.80
CA VAL A 26 -17.34 -11.29 -1.46
C VAL A 26 -17.48 -12.48 -0.50
N CYS A 27 -17.87 -13.66 -1.00
CA CYS A 27 -17.91 -14.87 -0.17
C CYS A 27 -16.52 -15.29 0.33
N GLY A 28 -15.47 -14.97 -0.44
CA GLY A 28 -14.06 -15.22 -0.06
C GLY A 28 -13.48 -14.19 0.90
N THR A 29 -14.14 -13.07 1.14
CA THR A 29 -13.60 -11.97 1.97
C THR A 29 -13.17 -12.44 3.37
N LEU A 30 -13.92 -13.35 3.98
CA LEU A 30 -13.58 -13.91 5.29
C LEU A 30 -12.22 -14.61 5.26
N PHE A 31 -11.93 -15.41 4.24
CA PHE A 31 -10.67 -16.13 4.09
C PHE A 31 -9.51 -15.17 3.82
N SER A 32 -9.75 -14.14 3.00
CA SER A 32 -8.81 -13.08 2.76
C SER A 32 -8.46 -12.33 4.06
N MET A 33 -9.46 -11.93 4.84
CA MET A 33 -9.24 -11.24 6.13
C MET A 33 -8.51 -12.13 7.13
N LEU A 34 -8.80 -13.43 7.18
CA LEU A 34 -8.09 -14.38 8.04
C LEU A 34 -6.63 -14.55 7.59
N SER A 35 -6.38 -14.76 6.29
CA SER A 35 -5.02 -14.95 5.80
C SER A 35 -4.15 -13.73 6.03
N PHE A 36 -4.61 -12.54 5.64
CA PHE A 36 -3.84 -11.31 5.82
C PHE A 36 -3.72 -10.90 7.30
N GLY A 37 -4.82 -10.89 8.04
CA GLY A 37 -4.83 -10.44 9.43
C GLY A 37 -4.01 -11.35 10.35
N MET A 38 -4.15 -12.65 10.21
CA MET A 38 -3.41 -13.61 11.04
C MET A 38 -1.93 -13.74 10.62
N ASN A 39 -1.57 -13.41 9.38
CA ASN A 39 -0.18 -13.43 8.92
C ASN A 39 0.71 -12.45 9.70
N PHE A 40 0.17 -11.33 10.17
CA PHE A 40 0.91 -10.41 11.03
C PHE A 40 1.38 -11.08 12.34
N PHE A 41 0.60 -11.99 12.90
CA PHE A 41 1.01 -12.74 14.10
C PHE A 41 2.12 -13.75 13.82
N ILE A 42 2.20 -14.33 12.62
CA ILE A 42 3.30 -15.19 12.19
C ILE A 42 4.59 -14.39 12.09
N ASN A 43 4.53 -13.24 11.41
CA ASN A 43 5.67 -12.34 11.23
C ASN A 43 6.17 -11.76 12.57
N ALA A 44 5.26 -11.41 13.48
CA ALA A 44 5.60 -10.88 14.81
C ALA A 44 6.33 -11.90 15.70
N GLN A 45 6.14 -13.20 15.45
CA GLN A 45 6.87 -14.28 16.12
C GLN A 45 8.27 -14.54 15.50
N GLY A 46 8.67 -13.78 14.48
CA GLY A 46 9.94 -13.95 13.77
C GLY A 46 9.92 -15.00 12.64
N PHE A 47 8.76 -15.61 12.34
CA PHE A 47 8.63 -16.61 11.28
C PHE A 47 8.33 -15.98 9.90
N ALA A 48 9.14 -15.00 9.48
CA ALA A 48 8.92 -14.27 8.23
C ALA A 48 8.84 -15.18 6.98
N LYS A 49 9.63 -16.27 6.93
CA LYS A 49 9.56 -17.27 5.85
C LYS A 49 8.19 -17.94 5.76
N MET A 50 7.59 -18.27 6.92
CA MET A 50 6.26 -18.88 6.96
C MET A 50 5.17 -17.87 6.57
N GLY A 51 5.33 -16.61 6.97
CA GLY A 51 4.48 -15.52 6.54
C GLY A 51 4.55 -15.28 5.03
N MET A 52 5.73 -15.34 4.44
CA MET A 52 5.93 -15.27 2.99
C MET A 52 5.24 -16.43 2.27
N LEU A 53 5.36 -17.65 2.80
CA LEU A 53 4.73 -18.85 2.22
C LEU A 53 3.20 -18.71 2.16
N THR A 54 2.56 -18.01 3.09
CA THR A 54 1.12 -17.74 3.05
C THR A 54 0.70 -17.07 1.74
N ILE A 55 1.47 -16.04 1.33
CA ILE A 55 1.20 -15.29 0.09
C ILE A 55 1.59 -16.14 -1.13
N ALA A 56 2.74 -16.80 -1.07
CA ALA A 56 3.25 -17.62 -2.18
C ALA A 56 2.31 -18.80 -2.49
N ILE A 57 1.76 -19.49 -1.49
CA ILE A 57 0.79 -20.58 -1.67
C ILE A 57 -0.47 -20.05 -2.35
N GLY A 58 -1.02 -18.94 -1.86
CA GLY A 58 -2.20 -18.33 -2.49
C GLY A 58 -1.97 -17.95 -3.93
N ALA A 59 -0.84 -17.27 -4.22
CA ALA A 59 -0.48 -16.89 -5.58
C ALA A 59 -0.27 -18.09 -6.50
N ALA A 60 0.46 -19.12 -6.06
CA ALA A 60 0.71 -20.32 -6.85
C ALA A 60 -0.59 -21.08 -7.18
N ILE A 61 -1.49 -21.23 -6.20
CA ILE A 61 -2.79 -21.88 -6.41
C ILE A 61 -3.64 -21.05 -7.39
N ASN A 62 -3.68 -19.73 -7.24
CA ASN A 62 -4.44 -18.86 -8.14
C ASN A 62 -3.93 -18.95 -9.59
N ILE A 63 -2.60 -18.85 -9.80
CA ILE A 63 -1.95 -18.97 -11.12
C ILE A 63 -2.29 -20.30 -11.79
N VAL A 64 -2.38 -21.40 -11.04
CA VAL A 64 -2.71 -22.73 -11.57
C VAL A 64 -4.21 -22.87 -11.85
N LEU A 65 -5.06 -22.40 -10.92
CA LEU A 65 -6.50 -22.58 -11.03
C LEU A 65 -7.16 -21.62 -12.01
N ASP A 66 -6.65 -20.39 -12.18
CA ASP A 66 -7.22 -19.42 -13.11
C ASP A 66 -7.33 -19.97 -14.54
N PRO A 67 -6.25 -20.49 -15.19
CA PRO A 67 -6.36 -21.06 -16.53
C PRO A 67 -7.31 -22.26 -16.60
N ILE A 68 -7.34 -23.10 -15.57
CA ILE A 68 -8.19 -24.28 -15.52
C ILE A 68 -9.67 -23.88 -15.51
N PHE A 69 -10.04 -22.94 -14.63
CA PHE A 69 -11.45 -22.56 -14.49
C PHE A 69 -11.91 -21.63 -15.62
N ILE A 70 -11.04 -20.73 -16.08
CA ILE A 70 -11.38 -19.80 -17.16
C ILE A 70 -11.49 -20.52 -18.51
N PHE A 71 -10.47 -21.33 -18.87
CA PHE A 71 -10.36 -21.89 -20.20
C PHE A 71 -10.78 -23.36 -20.26
N ALA A 72 -10.27 -24.25 -19.39
CA ALA A 72 -10.57 -25.68 -19.48
C ALA A 72 -12.01 -26.00 -19.06
N LEU A 73 -12.56 -25.31 -18.05
CA LEU A 73 -13.95 -25.47 -17.60
C LEU A 73 -14.90 -24.44 -18.23
N ASN A 74 -14.40 -23.53 -19.09
CA ASN A 74 -15.20 -22.48 -19.75
C ASN A 74 -16.06 -21.63 -18.80
N MET A 75 -15.63 -21.46 -17.56
CA MET A 75 -16.38 -20.69 -16.55
C MET A 75 -16.17 -19.17 -16.66
N GLY A 76 -15.25 -18.72 -17.53
CA GLY A 76 -15.00 -17.29 -17.75
C GLY A 76 -14.67 -16.54 -16.46
N ILE A 77 -15.36 -15.42 -16.24
CA ILE A 77 -15.12 -14.51 -15.10
C ILE A 77 -15.51 -15.16 -13.76
N ALA A 78 -16.57 -15.97 -13.71
CA ALA A 78 -16.92 -16.73 -12.52
C ALA A 78 -15.80 -17.70 -12.11
N GLY A 79 -15.16 -18.32 -13.09
CA GLY A 79 -13.99 -19.21 -12.87
C GLY A 79 -12.84 -18.49 -12.19
N ALA A 80 -12.47 -17.31 -12.65
CA ALA A 80 -11.43 -16.47 -12.03
C ALA A 80 -11.79 -16.10 -10.57
N ALA A 81 -13.05 -15.74 -10.31
CA ALA A 81 -13.50 -15.42 -8.98
C ALA A 81 -13.42 -16.63 -8.02
N ILE A 82 -13.84 -17.81 -8.47
CA ILE A 82 -13.79 -19.06 -7.70
C ILE A 82 -12.34 -19.46 -7.43
N ALA A 83 -11.45 -19.41 -8.43
CA ALA A 83 -10.03 -19.70 -8.26
C ALA A 83 -9.39 -18.79 -7.19
N THR A 84 -9.73 -17.50 -7.21
CA THR A 84 -9.27 -16.54 -6.19
C THR A 84 -9.78 -16.90 -4.80
N VAL A 85 -11.06 -17.26 -4.64
CA VAL A 85 -11.63 -17.66 -3.35
C VAL A 85 -10.97 -18.93 -2.81
N ILE A 86 -10.71 -19.93 -3.66
CA ILE A 86 -10.00 -21.15 -3.30
C ILE A 86 -8.56 -20.84 -2.86
N ALA A 87 -7.85 -20.00 -3.58
CA ALA A 87 -6.51 -19.56 -3.22
C ALA A 87 -6.47 -18.85 -1.86
N GLN A 88 -7.45 -17.99 -1.58
CA GLN A 88 -7.60 -17.33 -0.27
C GLN A 88 -7.93 -18.33 0.85
N LEU A 89 -8.79 -19.32 0.59
CA LEU A 89 -9.12 -20.39 1.52
C LEU A 89 -7.87 -21.21 1.88
N CYS A 90 -7.06 -21.60 0.90
CA CYS A 90 -5.82 -22.34 1.12
C CYS A 90 -4.80 -21.52 1.94
N SER A 91 -4.66 -20.23 1.63
CA SER A 91 -3.82 -19.30 2.41
C SER A 91 -4.31 -19.18 3.85
N ALA A 92 -5.62 -19.05 4.07
CA ALA A 92 -6.21 -19.01 5.41
C ALA A 92 -6.01 -20.31 6.17
N ALA A 93 -6.22 -21.47 5.52
CA ALA A 93 -5.96 -22.79 6.11
C ALA A 93 -4.50 -22.97 6.52
N TRP A 94 -3.55 -22.49 5.68
CA TRP A 94 -2.13 -22.51 6.00
C TRP A 94 -1.81 -21.71 7.25
N VAL A 95 -2.29 -20.46 7.34
CA VAL A 95 -2.07 -19.59 8.50
C VAL A 95 -2.66 -20.18 9.78
N LEU A 96 -3.89 -20.67 9.71
CA LEU A 96 -4.57 -21.29 10.85
C LEU A 96 -3.85 -22.56 11.31
N SER A 97 -3.41 -23.40 10.37
CA SER A 97 -2.62 -24.61 10.67
C SER A 97 -1.31 -24.26 11.40
N PHE A 98 -0.61 -23.20 10.98
CA PHE A 98 0.58 -22.74 11.67
C PHE A 98 0.28 -22.25 13.09
N LEU A 99 -0.74 -21.39 13.26
CA LEU A 99 -1.08 -20.78 14.55
C LEU A 99 -1.71 -21.77 15.56
N THR A 100 -2.26 -22.87 15.09
CA THR A 100 -2.72 -23.97 15.94
C THR A 100 -1.65 -25.03 16.19
N GLY A 101 -0.60 -25.02 15.38
CA GLY A 101 0.49 -25.99 15.39
C GLY A 101 1.45 -25.86 16.58
N LYS A 102 2.37 -26.84 16.68
CA LYS A 102 3.37 -26.91 17.79
C LYS A 102 4.45 -25.82 17.69
N ARG A 103 4.70 -25.28 16.50
CA ARG A 103 5.77 -24.30 16.23
C ARG A 103 5.42 -22.87 16.64
N SER A 104 4.12 -22.56 16.74
CA SER A 104 3.65 -21.23 17.13
C SER A 104 3.74 -21.03 18.65
N SER A 105 4.36 -19.96 19.10
CA SER A 105 4.33 -19.50 20.48
C SER A 105 2.99 -18.83 20.83
N LEU A 106 2.40 -18.13 19.88
CA LEU A 106 1.08 -17.50 20.01
C LEU A 106 0.00 -18.45 19.46
N LYS A 107 -0.49 -19.33 20.32
CA LYS A 107 -1.51 -20.32 19.92
C LYS A 107 -2.92 -19.78 19.99
N LEU A 108 -3.71 -20.03 18.95
CA LEU A 108 -5.15 -19.85 18.99
C LEU A 108 -5.77 -20.88 19.93
N ARG A 109 -6.36 -20.41 21.04
CA ARG A 109 -7.05 -21.27 22.02
C ARG A 109 -8.50 -20.80 22.18
N ARG A 110 -9.45 -21.71 22.11
CA ARG A 110 -10.89 -21.43 22.30
C ARG A 110 -11.19 -20.65 23.59
N LYS A 111 -10.43 -20.88 24.65
CA LYS A 111 -10.59 -20.18 25.93
C LYS A 111 -10.45 -18.65 25.81
N TYR A 112 -9.69 -18.14 24.85
CA TYR A 112 -9.42 -16.71 24.66
C TYR A 112 -10.23 -16.09 23.51
N MET A 113 -11.20 -16.83 22.93
CA MET A 113 -12.06 -16.31 21.84
C MET A 113 -13.24 -15.47 22.35
N LYS A 114 -13.30 -15.19 23.65
CA LYS A 114 -14.32 -14.28 24.19
C LYS A 114 -14.01 -12.84 23.78
N VAL A 115 -14.99 -12.19 23.15
CA VAL A 115 -14.85 -10.81 22.73
C VAL A 115 -15.07 -9.89 23.94
N GLU A 116 -14.01 -9.24 24.38
CA GLU A 116 -14.06 -8.21 25.41
C GLU A 116 -14.30 -6.85 24.75
N LYS A 117 -15.30 -6.10 25.22
CA LYS A 117 -15.68 -4.79 24.66
C LYS A 117 -14.51 -3.79 24.62
N LYS A 118 -13.65 -3.80 25.64
CA LYS A 118 -12.47 -2.91 25.72
C LYS A 118 -11.44 -3.23 24.63
N THR A 119 -11.12 -4.51 24.45
CA THR A 119 -10.19 -4.99 23.43
C THR A 119 -10.76 -4.79 22.02
N ALA A 120 -12.04 -5.11 21.81
CA ALA A 120 -12.73 -4.87 20.55
C ALA A 120 -12.75 -3.37 20.18
N GLY A 121 -13.03 -2.48 21.14
CA GLY A 121 -12.98 -1.04 20.92
C GLY A 121 -11.59 -0.53 20.52
N ALA A 122 -10.52 -1.04 21.12
CA ALA A 122 -9.15 -0.71 20.75
C ALA A 122 -8.82 -1.18 19.33
N ILE A 123 -9.21 -2.41 18.97
CA ILE A 123 -8.99 -2.96 17.61
C ILE A 123 -9.77 -2.14 16.57
N LEU A 124 -11.03 -1.82 16.82
CA LEU A 124 -11.85 -1.00 15.93
C LEU A 124 -11.27 0.40 15.75
N SER A 125 -10.81 1.04 16.83
CA SER A 125 -10.18 2.37 16.76
C SER A 125 -8.91 2.37 15.90
N LEU A 126 -8.07 1.35 16.04
CA LEU A 126 -6.87 1.18 15.20
C LEU A 126 -7.25 0.86 13.75
N GLY A 127 -8.23 -0.03 13.54
CA GLY A 127 -8.74 -0.37 12.22
C GLY A 127 -9.37 0.82 11.49
N LEU A 128 -10.13 1.65 12.21
CA LEU A 128 -10.72 2.88 11.66
C LEU A 128 -9.64 3.84 11.16
N SER A 129 -8.52 3.94 11.87
CA SER A 129 -7.37 4.75 11.42
C SER A 129 -6.84 4.26 10.07
N GLY A 130 -6.65 2.95 9.91
CA GLY A 130 -6.23 2.35 8.64
C GLY A 130 -7.27 2.53 7.52
N PHE A 131 -8.55 2.39 7.85
CA PHE A 131 -9.65 2.63 6.91
C PHE A 131 -9.66 4.07 6.40
N VAL A 132 -9.59 5.07 7.30
CA VAL A 132 -9.53 6.49 6.93
C VAL A 132 -8.35 6.77 6.00
N MET A 133 -7.17 6.20 6.28
CA MET A 133 -6.00 6.36 5.43
C MET A 133 -6.22 5.80 4.01
N LYS A 134 -6.86 4.63 3.89
CA LYS A 134 -7.16 3.99 2.59
C LYS A 134 -8.30 4.70 1.85
N ALA A 135 -9.40 5.01 2.53
CA ALA A 135 -10.52 5.74 1.97
C ALA A 135 -10.10 7.11 1.41
N THR A 136 -9.28 7.84 2.16
CA THR A 136 -8.73 9.13 1.69
C THR A 136 -7.90 8.96 0.41
N THR A 137 -7.16 7.85 0.26
CA THR A 137 -6.43 7.58 -1.00
C THR A 137 -7.39 7.43 -2.18
N GLY A 138 -8.48 6.69 -2.00
CA GLY A 138 -9.51 6.52 -3.03
C GLY A 138 -10.18 7.83 -3.41
N LEU A 139 -10.53 8.66 -2.43
CA LEU A 139 -11.13 9.98 -2.68
C LEU A 139 -10.19 10.90 -3.47
N VAL A 140 -8.91 10.94 -3.10
CA VAL A 140 -7.90 11.72 -3.83
C VAL A 140 -7.77 11.22 -5.28
N GLN A 141 -7.80 9.89 -5.50
CA GLN A 141 -7.77 9.34 -6.85
C GLN A 141 -8.97 9.76 -7.71
N ILE A 142 -10.15 9.81 -7.11
CA ILE A 142 -11.37 10.32 -7.79
C ILE A 142 -11.18 11.80 -8.17
N LEU A 143 -10.62 12.62 -7.28
CA LEU A 143 -10.34 14.02 -7.55
C LEU A 143 -9.33 14.20 -8.69
N TYR A 144 -8.26 13.39 -8.73
CA TYR A 144 -7.33 13.37 -9.86
C TYR A 144 -8.05 13.07 -11.17
N ASN A 145 -8.87 12.06 -11.22
CA ASN A 145 -9.58 11.66 -12.44
C ASN A 145 -10.56 12.76 -12.90
N ILE A 146 -11.30 13.39 -11.97
CA ILE A 146 -12.20 14.50 -12.29
C ILE A 146 -11.42 15.69 -12.90
N GLN A 147 -10.33 16.09 -12.26
CA GLN A 147 -9.54 17.22 -12.74
C GLN A 147 -8.83 16.91 -14.07
N LEU A 148 -8.29 15.70 -14.23
CA LEU A 148 -7.68 15.28 -15.49
C LEU A 148 -8.70 15.25 -16.63
N ARG A 149 -9.93 14.85 -16.37
CA ARG A 149 -11.00 14.89 -17.37
C ARG A 149 -11.31 16.30 -17.85
N ILE A 150 -11.29 17.28 -16.93
CA ILE A 150 -11.57 18.70 -17.23
C ILE A 150 -10.44 19.32 -18.06
N TYR A 151 -9.17 19.05 -17.72
CA TYR A 151 -8.02 19.73 -18.30
C TYR A 151 -7.32 18.96 -19.43
N GLY A 152 -7.50 17.65 -19.54
CA GLY A 152 -6.71 16.82 -20.47
C GLY A 152 -7.49 15.70 -21.16
N GLY A 153 -8.74 15.45 -20.75
CA GLY A 153 -9.56 14.39 -21.35
C GLY A 153 -9.10 12.96 -21.03
N ASP A 154 -9.61 12.00 -21.79
CA ASP A 154 -9.45 10.57 -21.52
C ASP A 154 -7.99 10.10 -21.69
N VAL A 155 -7.20 10.72 -22.56
CA VAL A 155 -5.79 10.38 -22.77
C VAL A 155 -4.97 10.59 -21.49
N PHE A 156 -5.20 11.71 -20.79
CA PHE A 156 -4.50 12.01 -19.54
C PHE A 156 -4.97 11.13 -18.37
N ILE A 157 -6.24 10.71 -18.37
CA ILE A 157 -6.74 9.71 -17.40
C ILE A 157 -6.06 8.37 -17.64
N GLY A 158 -5.94 7.95 -18.91
CA GLY A 158 -5.19 6.74 -19.29
C GLY A 158 -3.72 6.82 -18.86
N CYS A 159 -3.08 7.96 -19.09
CA CYS A 159 -1.71 8.22 -18.63
C CYS A 159 -1.59 8.09 -17.10
N MET A 160 -2.48 8.71 -16.32
CA MET A 160 -2.48 8.62 -14.86
C MET A 160 -2.67 7.17 -14.39
N THR A 161 -3.49 6.38 -15.08
CA THR A 161 -3.68 4.96 -14.77
C THR A 161 -2.38 4.18 -14.94
N ILE A 162 -1.65 4.40 -16.03
CA ILE A 162 -0.33 3.78 -16.26
C ILE A 162 0.68 4.22 -15.18
N VAL A 163 0.76 5.51 -14.90
CA VAL A 163 1.64 6.06 -13.86
C VAL A 163 1.35 5.47 -12.49
N ASN A 164 0.07 5.33 -12.13
CA ASN A 164 -0.35 4.68 -10.89
C ASN A 164 0.02 3.20 -10.84
N SER A 165 -0.12 2.47 -11.95
CA SER A 165 0.29 1.06 -12.04
C SER A 165 1.79 0.89 -11.81
N ILE A 166 2.61 1.73 -12.45
CA ILE A 166 4.06 1.77 -12.23
C ILE A 166 4.38 2.07 -10.75
N ARG A 167 3.73 3.09 -10.19
CA ARG A 167 3.87 3.46 -8.77
C ARG A 167 3.53 2.29 -7.84
N ASP A 168 2.46 1.58 -8.09
CA ASP A 168 1.98 0.51 -7.22
C ASP A 168 2.94 -0.68 -7.21
N VAL A 169 3.55 -1.03 -8.37
CA VAL A 169 4.61 -2.05 -8.45
C VAL A 169 5.82 -1.65 -7.60
N ILE A 170 6.29 -0.39 -7.72
CA ILE A 170 7.43 0.12 -6.95
C ILE A 170 7.10 0.13 -5.45
N PHE A 171 5.90 0.56 -5.09
CA PHE A 171 5.46 0.62 -3.69
C PHE A 171 5.26 -0.75 -3.07
N MET A 172 4.88 -1.77 -3.82
CA MET A 172 4.77 -3.13 -3.31
C MET A 172 6.10 -3.62 -2.72
N THR A 173 7.21 -3.38 -3.42
CA THR A 173 8.55 -3.72 -2.91
C THR A 173 8.91 -2.88 -1.69
N PHE A 174 8.62 -1.57 -1.70
CA PHE A 174 8.90 -0.68 -0.57
C PHE A 174 8.07 -1.08 0.67
N HIS A 175 6.82 -1.46 0.50
CA HIS A 175 5.98 -2.01 1.57
C HIS A 175 6.56 -3.31 2.14
N GLY A 176 7.11 -4.17 1.31
CA GLY A 176 7.81 -5.37 1.75
C GLY A 176 9.00 -5.06 2.67
N LEU A 177 9.85 -4.12 2.25
CA LEU A 177 10.99 -3.65 3.05
C LEU A 177 10.55 -3.09 4.41
N THR A 178 9.59 -2.18 4.41
CA THR A 178 9.10 -1.51 5.63
C THR A 178 8.37 -2.47 6.57
N SER A 179 7.61 -3.42 6.05
CA SER A 179 6.94 -4.46 6.84
C SER A 179 7.96 -5.38 7.53
N GLY A 180 9.13 -5.60 6.93
CA GLY A 180 10.22 -6.34 7.56
C GLY A 180 10.88 -5.59 8.72
N PHE A 181 11.04 -4.27 8.61
CA PHE A 181 11.65 -3.46 9.67
C PHE A 181 10.70 -3.17 10.85
N GLN A 182 9.42 -3.08 10.60
CA GLN A 182 8.42 -2.69 11.60
C GLN A 182 8.45 -3.57 12.86
N PRO A 183 8.42 -4.92 12.80
CA PRO A 183 8.50 -5.77 13.98
C PRO A 183 9.83 -5.62 14.72
N VAL A 184 10.94 -5.46 14.00
CA VAL A 184 12.27 -5.28 14.59
C VAL A 184 12.35 -4.00 15.41
N LEU A 185 11.86 -2.89 14.85
CA LEU A 185 11.81 -1.61 15.57
C LEU A 185 10.89 -1.69 16.77
N GLY A 186 9.68 -2.26 16.61
CA GLY A 186 8.70 -2.39 17.69
C GLY A 186 9.19 -3.25 18.85
N TYR A 187 9.80 -4.40 18.55
CA TYR A 187 10.37 -5.29 19.55
C TYR A 187 11.50 -4.63 20.37
N ASN A 188 12.47 -4.02 19.68
CA ASN A 188 13.59 -3.36 20.36
C ASN A 188 13.13 -2.12 21.16
N TYR A 189 12.12 -1.40 20.68
CA TYR A 189 11.52 -0.29 21.40
C TYR A 189 10.80 -0.75 22.68
N GLY A 190 10.01 -1.82 22.59
CA GLY A 190 9.36 -2.44 23.76
C GLY A 190 10.37 -3.00 24.79
N ALA A 191 11.50 -3.51 24.30
CA ALA A 191 12.62 -3.98 25.14
C ALA A 191 13.52 -2.84 25.67
N LYS A 192 13.18 -1.58 25.40
CA LYS A 192 13.94 -0.37 25.76
C LYS A 192 15.37 -0.31 25.21
N LYS A 193 15.69 -1.11 24.16
CA LYS A 193 17.00 -1.13 23.48
C LYS A 193 17.06 -0.01 22.43
N TYR A 194 17.16 1.24 22.91
CA TYR A 194 17.00 2.42 22.06
C TYR A 194 18.11 2.59 21.03
N ASP A 195 19.33 2.14 21.30
CA ASP A 195 20.44 2.24 20.33
C ASP A 195 20.20 1.31 19.14
N ARG A 196 19.62 0.13 19.36
CA ARG A 196 19.18 -0.76 18.27
C ARG A 196 18.03 -0.16 17.46
N VAL A 197 17.12 0.55 18.12
CA VAL A 197 16.03 1.26 17.42
C VAL A 197 16.62 2.37 16.54
N ARG A 198 17.57 3.18 17.05
CA ARG A 198 18.25 4.20 16.24
C ARG A 198 19.00 3.61 15.06
N ALA A 199 19.76 2.54 15.29
CA ALA A 199 20.45 1.82 14.22
C ALA A 199 19.47 1.29 13.16
N GLY A 200 18.34 0.71 13.59
CA GLY A 200 17.28 0.23 12.71
C GLY A 200 16.63 1.35 11.90
N ILE A 201 16.32 2.51 12.49
CA ILE A 201 15.78 3.66 11.76
C ILE A 201 16.80 4.16 10.73
N ARG A 202 18.07 4.30 11.11
CA ARG A 202 19.13 4.73 10.20
C ARG A 202 19.29 3.76 9.03
N PHE A 203 19.34 2.46 9.32
CA PHE A 203 19.44 1.41 8.30
C PHE A 203 18.23 1.43 7.36
N SER A 204 17.00 1.51 7.89
CA SER A 204 15.77 1.61 7.09
C SER A 204 15.77 2.85 6.19
N THR A 205 16.31 3.97 6.69
CA THR A 205 16.42 5.20 5.91
C THR A 205 17.41 5.03 4.75
N PHE A 206 18.58 4.46 5.00
CA PHE A 206 19.56 4.23 3.94
C PHE A 206 19.07 3.26 2.88
N VAL A 207 18.48 2.13 3.30
CA VAL A 207 17.94 1.14 2.36
C VAL A 207 16.78 1.72 1.58
N GLY A 208 15.86 2.45 2.25
CA GLY A 208 14.72 3.10 1.61
C GLY A 208 15.14 4.14 0.58
N LEU A 209 16.10 5.02 0.93
CA LEU A 209 16.65 6.02 0.01
C LEU A 209 17.41 5.36 -1.15
N GLY A 210 18.22 4.35 -0.90
CA GLY A 210 18.96 3.62 -1.93
C GLY A 210 18.03 2.96 -2.94
N TYR A 211 16.99 2.27 -2.45
CA TYR A 211 15.95 1.68 -3.30
C TYR A 211 15.20 2.74 -4.12
N ALA A 212 14.74 3.82 -3.45
CA ALA A 212 14.03 4.89 -4.14
C ALA A 212 14.89 5.60 -5.18
N ALA A 213 16.19 5.83 -4.89
CA ALA A 213 17.14 6.42 -5.84
C ALA A 213 17.36 5.50 -7.04
N ALA A 214 17.53 4.20 -6.82
CA ALA A 214 17.68 3.22 -7.90
C ALA A 214 16.44 3.20 -8.81
N CYS A 215 15.24 3.12 -8.24
CA CYS A 215 13.99 3.19 -9.00
C CYS A 215 13.84 4.52 -9.74
N TRP A 216 14.20 5.63 -9.09
CA TRP A 216 14.13 6.96 -9.69
C TRP A 216 15.05 7.08 -10.90
N VAL A 217 16.31 6.64 -10.79
CA VAL A 217 17.27 6.65 -11.91
C VAL A 217 16.72 5.84 -13.09
N VAL A 218 16.24 4.65 -12.85
CA VAL A 218 15.69 3.77 -13.91
C VAL A 218 14.47 4.40 -14.58
N LEU A 219 13.55 4.98 -13.80
CA LEU A 219 12.37 5.67 -14.33
C LEU A 219 12.70 6.93 -15.13
N MET A 220 13.72 7.70 -14.69
CA MET A 220 14.14 8.92 -15.39
C MET A 220 14.86 8.60 -16.71
N LEU A 221 15.66 7.53 -16.74
CA LEU A 221 16.40 7.12 -17.93
C LEU A 221 15.51 6.38 -18.95
N PHE A 222 14.64 5.51 -18.48
CA PHE A 222 13.86 4.61 -19.34
C PHE A 222 12.33 4.73 -19.17
N PRO A 223 11.73 5.94 -19.15
CA PRO A 223 10.28 6.09 -18.94
C PRO A 223 9.47 5.45 -20.07
N GLY A 224 10.00 5.45 -21.30
CA GLY A 224 9.37 4.81 -22.45
C GLY A 224 9.22 3.29 -22.30
N PHE A 225 10.22 2.62 -21.75
CA PHE A 225 10.15 1.19 -21.49
C PHE A 225 8.97 0.86 -20.55
N PHE A 226 8.83 1.61 -19.47
CA PHE A 226 7.71 1.38 -18.53
C PHE A 226 6.35 1.72 -19.14
N ALA A 227 6.25 2.75 -19.97
CA ALA A 227 5.00 3.08 -20.64
C ALA A 227 4.59 1.99 -21.66
N HIS A 228 5.54 1.45 -22.42
CA HIS A 228 5.32 0.37 -23.37
C HIS A 228 4.86 -0.94 -22.73
N LEU A 229 5.14 -1.20 -21.46
CA LEU A 229 4.60 -2.38 -20.75
C LEU A 229 3.07 -2.37 -20.61
N PHE A 230 2.44 -1.20 -20.74
CA PHE A 230 1.00 -1.03 -20.52
C PHE A 230 0.23 -0.66 -21.79
N THR A 231 0.89 -0.11 -22.83
CA THR A 231 0.22 0.36 -24.04
C THR A 231 1.17 0.50 -25.22
N ASP A 232 0.65 0.21 -26.40
CA ASP A 232 1.35 0.45 -27.67
C ASP A 232 0.78 1.67 -28.44
N ARG A 233 -0.24 2.34 -27.88
CA ARG A 233 -0.87 3.51 -28.50
C ARG A 233 0.07 4.70 -28.48
N GLN A 234 0.53 5.15 -29.64
CA GLN A 234 1.48 6.26 -29.79
C GLN A 234 1.01 7.57 -29.15
N GLU A 235 -0.28 7.89 -29.27
CA GLU A 235 -0.88 9.08 -28.66
C GLU A 235 -0.73 9.06 -27.14
N LEU A 236 -0.98 7.92 -26.51
CA LEU A 236 -0.88 7.76 -25.06
C LEU A 236 0.57 7.75 -24.60
N LEU A 237 1.47 7.13 -25.37
CA LEU A 237 2.92 7.12 -25.08
C LEU A 237 3.53 8.52 -25.11
N ALA A 238 3.15 9.34 -26.11
CA ALA A 238 3.63 10.70 -26.23
C ALA A 238 3.30 11.55 -24.98
N VAL A 239 2.13 11.30 -24.37
CA VAL A 239 1.73 11.96 -23.13
C VAL A 239 2.37 11.31 -21.92
N CYS A 240 2.44 9.96 -21.84
CA CYS A 240 2.93 9.27 -20.64
C CYS A 240 4.42 9.50 -20.36
N ILE A 241 5.26 9.48 -21.39
CA ILE A 241 6.73 9.59 -21.22
C ILE A 241 7.15 10.84 -20.44
N PRO A 242 6.74 12.07 -20.82
CA PRO A 242 7.09 13.25 -20.04
C PRO A 242 6.42 13.28 -18.68
N HIS A 243 5.17 12.79 -18.55
CA HIS A 243 4.41 12.86 -17.31
C HIS A 243 4.89 11.84 -16.27
N ILE A 244 5.45 10.69 -16.67
CA ILE A 244 6.18 9.78 -15.77
C ILE A 244 7.34 10.51 -15.10
N ARG A 245 8.17 11.24 -15.87
CA ARG A 245 9.28 12.01 -15.31
C ARG A 245 8.82 13.08 -14.32
N ILE A 246 7.76 13.80 -14.65
CA ILE A 246 7.17 14.81 -13.76
C ILE A 246 6.68 14.16 -12.47
N PHE A 247 5.85 13.13 -12.56
CA PHE A 247 5.21 12.50 -11.41
C PHE A 247 6.22 11.91 -10.42
N PHE A 248 7.29 11.31 -10.92
CA PHE A 248 8.34 10.70 -10.09
C PHE A 248 9.50 11.63 -9.76
N ALA A 249 9.46 12.93 -10.12
CA ALA A 249 10.58 13.86 -9.93
C ALA A 249 11.11 13.92 -8.48
N ALA A 250 10.23 13.87 -7.48
CA ALA A 250 10.59 13.90 -6.06
C ALA A 250 10.50 12.53 -5.36
N PHE A 251 10.47 11.43 -6.12
CA PHE A 251 10.24 10.09 -5.57
C PHE A 251 11.26 9.66 -4.51
N VAL A 252 12.52 10.08 -4.65
CA VAL A 252 13.58 9.79 -3.67
C VAL A 252 13.22 10.40 -2.31
N VAL A 253 12.71 11.63 -2.30
CA VAL A 253 12.33 12.32 -1.05
C VAL A 253 11.13 11.66 -0.39
N LYS A 254 10.21 11.09 -1.16
CA LYS A 254 9.06 10.32 -0.66
C LYS A 254 9.45 9.13 0.23
N ALA A 255 10.61 8.52 -0.01
CA ALA A 255 11.13 7.45 0.85
C ALA A 255 11.26 7.88 2.31
N LEU A 256 11.63 9.14 2.57
CA LEU A 256 11.72 9.70 3.92
C LEU A 256 10.36 9.71 4.62
N GLN A 257 9.30 10.09 3.92
CA GLN A 257 7.95 10.05 4.48
C GLN A 257 7.53 8.62 4.82
N MET A 258 7.80 7.68 3.92
CA MET A 258 7.42 6.28 4.16
C MET A 258 8.16 5.73 5.38
N VAL A 259 9.47 5.89 5.47
CA VAL A 259 10.25 5.45 6.64
C VAL A 259 9.75 6.15 7.92
N GLY A 260 9.50 7.45 7.88
CA GLY A 260 8.97 8.20 9.02
C GLY A 260 7.62 7.68 9.49
N GLN A 261 6.67 7.49 8.58
CA GLN A 261 5.34 6.96 8.92
C GLN A 261 5.41 5.53 9.48
N TYR A 262 6.20 4.63 8.86
CA TYR A 262 6.37 3.27 9.36
C TYR A 262 7.06 3.23 10.72
N THR A 263 8.00 4.15 10.98
CA THR A 263 8.61 4.31 12.31
C THR A 263 7.56 4.71 13.35
N PHE A 264 6.69 5.68 13.05
CA PHE A 264 5.59 6.03 13.95
C PHE A 264 4.68 4.85 14.26
N VAL A 265 4.32 4.05 13.24
CA VAL A 265 3.50 2.86 13.42
C VAL A 265 4.22 1.79 14.26
N ALA A 266 5.49 1.50 13.94
CA ALA A 266 6.31 0.52 14.65
C ALA A 266 6.45 0.83 16.15
N LEU A 267 6.54 2.12 16.50
CA LEU A 267 6.68 2.57 17.88
C LEU A 267 5.32 2.84 18.57
N GLY A 268 4.21 2.38 17.99
CA GLY A 268 2.86 2.51 18.55
C GLY A 268 2.28 3.94 18.49
N LYS A 269 2.88 4.83 17.72
CA LYS A 269 2.44 6.22 17.53
C LYS A 269 1.52 6.39 16.31
N SER A 270 0.54 5.51 16.16
CA SER A 270 -0.35 5.45 14.98
C SER A 270 -1.08 6.76 14.68
N ARG A 271 -1.44 7.56 15.71
CA ARG A 271 -2.06 8.87 15.52
C ARG A 271 -1.20 9.83 14.70
N HIS A 272 0.12 9.82 14.90
CA HIS A 272 1.04 10.63 14.08
C HIS A 272 1.10 10.14 12.64
N ALA A 273 1.13 8.81 12.41
CA ALA A 273 1.11 8.25 11.07
C ALA A 273 -0.17 8.64 10.29
N VAL A 274 -1.33 8.59 10.95
CA VAL A 274 -2.61 9.06 10.38
C VAL A 274 -2.56 10.55 10.08
N PHE A 275 -2.09 11.36 11.02
CA PHE A 275 -1.95 12.80 10.83
C PHE A 275 -1.12 13.15 9.59
N PHE A 276 0.08 12.55 9.44
CA PHE A 276 0.94 12.80 8.27
C PHE A 276 0.34 12.27 6.98
N SER A 277 -0.43 11.18 7.02
CA SER A 277 -1.17 10.71 5.86
C SER A 277 -2.25 11.69 5.42
N LEU A 278 -3.02 12.23 6.36
CA LEU A 278 -4.06 13.23 6.10
C LEU A 278 -3.46 14.58 5.70
N LEU A 279 -2.39 15.02 6.38
CA LEU A 279 -1.65 16.22 6.03
C LEU A 279 -1.26 16.20 4.55
N ARG A 280 -0.64 15.12 4.10
CA ARG A 280 -0.22 14.99 2.71
C ARG A 280 -1.41 14.95 1.77
N LYS A 281 -2.38 14.06 2.01
CA LYS A 281 -3.46 13.77 1.05
C LYS A 281 -4.53 14.86 1.03
N VAL A 282 -4.94 15.36 2.20
CA VAL A 282 -6.05 16.31 2.31
C VAL A 282 -5.54 17.75 2.31
N ILE A 283 -4.56 18.06 3.16
CA ILE A 283 -4.14 19.45 3.35
C ILE A 283 -3.21 19.92 2.24
N ILE A 284 -2.39 19.04 1.67
CA ILE A 284 -1.42 19.41 0.64
C ILE A 284 -1.95 19.05 -0.76
N VAL A 285 -2.24 17.76 -1.01
CA VAL A 285 -2.60 17.28 -2.36
C VAL A 285 -3.91 17.89 -2.85
N VAL A 286 -4.99 17.88 -2.04
CA VAL A 286 -6.29 18.38 -2.50
C VAL A 286 -6.22 19.83 -2.97
N PRO A 287 -5.67 20.80 -2.21
CA PRO A 287 -5.53 22.17 -2.72
C PRO A 287 -4.65 22.27 -3.96
N LEU A 288 -3.54 21.53 -4.03
CA LEU A 288 -2.63 21.56 -5.16
C LEU A 288 -3.26 21.03 -6.44
N VAL A 289 -4.11 19.99 -6.36
CA VAL A 289 -4.85 19.45 -7.52
C VAL A 289 -5.76 20.50 -8.17
N PHE A 290 -6.32 21.43 -7.39
CA PHE A 290 -7.13 22.53 -7.93
C PHE A 290 -6.30 23.75 -8.32
N LEU A 291 -5.19 24.00 -7.64
CA LEU A 291 -4.39 25.22 -7.82
C LEU A 291 -3.40 25.09 -8.99
N LEU A 292 -2.62 24.00 -9.05
CA LEU A 292 -1.54 23.85 -10.02
C LEU A 292 -2.01 23.85 -11.49
N PRO A 293 -3.15 23.24 -11.87
CA PRO A 293 -3.64 23.33 -13.24
C PRO A 293 -3.94 24.77 -13.70
N ARG A 294 -4.31 25.63 -12.75
CA ARG A 294 -4.65 27.05 -13.02
C ARG A 294 -3.43 27.96 -13.00
N LEU A 295 -2.39 27.58 -12.23
CA LEU A 295 -1.15 28.35 -12.15
C LEU A 295 -0.32 28.13 -13.42
N PHE A 296 0.24 29.20 -13.94
CA PHE A 296 1.16 29.22 -15.08
C PHE A 296 0.64 28.54 -16.36
N GLY A 297 -0.68 28.30 -16.48
CA GLY A 297 -1.25 27.64 -17.64
C GLY A 297 -0.86 26.16 -17.78
N LEU A 298 -0.48 25.48 -16.70
CA LEU A 298 0.01 24.10 -16.71
C LEU A 298 -1.04 23.09 -17.15
N GLY A 299 -2.35 23.40 -17.01
CA GLY A 299 -3.43 22.49 -17.42
C GLY A 299 -3.30 21.10 -16.79
N ALA A 300 -3.44 20.05 -17.58
CA ALA A 300 -3.34 18.68 -17.13
C ALA A 300 -1.95 18.33 -16.52
N SER A 301 -0.87 18.90 -17.04
CA SER A 301 0.49 18.68 -16.48
C SER A 301 0.61 19.17 -15.04
N GLY A 302 -0.12 20.23 -14.67
CA GLY A 302 -0.17 20.72 -13.28
C GLY A 302 -0.67 19.67 -12.29
N ILE A 303 -1.58 18.79 -12.72
CA ILE A 303 -2.08 17.69 -11.88
C ILE A 303 -0.97 16.68 -11.59
N PHE A 304 -0.10 16.36 -12.54
CA PHE A 304 1.04 15.48 -12.33
C PHE A 304 2.11 16.12 -11.43
N TRP A 305 2.29 17.46 -11.49
CA TRP A 305 3.17 18.20 -10.59
C TRP A 305 2.71 18.20 -9.13
N THR A 306 1.46 17.88 -8.86
CA THR A 306 0.92 17.81 -7.49
C THR A 306 1.68 16.80 -6.62
N GLU A 307 2.02 15.63 -7.18
CA GLU A 307 2.71 14.58 -6.41
C GLU A 307 4.12 14.99 -5.99
N PRO A 308 5.03 15.44 -6.89
CA PRO A 308 6.37 15.84 -6.47
C PRO A 308 6.37 17.02 -5.48
N VAL A 309 5.50 18.01 -5.67
CA VAL A 309 5.40 19.15 -4.73
C VAL A 309 4.91 18.66 -3.35
N ALA A 310 3.86 17.82 -3.33
CA ALA A 310 3.35 17.25 -2.09
C ALA A 310 4.38 16.34 -1.41
N ASP A 311 5.13 15.55 -2.17
CA ASP A 311 6.16 14.67 -1.63
C ASP A 311 7.32 15.45 -1.00
N MET A 312 7.78 16.56 -1.62
CA MET A 312 8.82 17.40 -1.03
C MET A 312 8.38 18.00 0.31
N VAL A 313 7.20 18.59 0.36
CA VAL A 313 6.70 19.26 1.57
C VAL A 313 6.39 18.24 2.67
N SER A 314 5.56 17.23 2.35
CA SER A 314 5.09 16.28 3.36
C SER A 314 6.20 15.37 3.89
N SER A 315 7.14 14.96 3.03
CA SER A 315 8.23 14.07 3.44
C SER A 315 9.18 14.78 4.38
N THR A 316 9.52 16.04 4.06
CA THR A 316 10.37 16.87 4.93
C THR A 316 9.72 17.06 6.30
N ILE A 317 8.44 17.45 6.34
CA ILE A 317 7.73 17.65 7.61
C ILE A 317 7.63 16.34 8.40
N CYS A 318 7.25 15.23 7.75
CA CYS A 318 7.08 13.94 8.42
C CYS A 318 8.41 13.43 9.01
N TYR A 319 9.48 13.43 8.20
CA TYR A 319 10.77 12.88 8.62
C TYR A 319 11.45 13.75 9.69
N THR A 320 11.42 15.07 9.55
CA THR A 320 11.94 16.00 10.56
C THR A 320 11.18 15.88 11.87
N THR A 321 9.86 15.77 11.83
CA THR A 321 9.06 15.54 13.05
C THR A 321 9.44 14.20 13.70
N MET A 322 9.54 13.11 12.94
CA MET A 322 9.99 11.81 13.47
C MET A 322 11.38 11.91 14.08
N TYR A 323 12.31 12.59 13.42
CA TYR A 323 13.66 12.77 13.90
C TYR A 323 13.71 13.52 15.24
N PHE A 324 13.04 14.67 15.36
CA PHE A 324 13.08 15.49 16.56
C PHE A 324 12.20 14.96 17.71
N THR A 325 11.07 14.31 17.42
CA THR A 325 10.14 13.84 18.46
C THR A 325 10.44 12.44 18.97
N LEU A 326 11.02 11.58 18.11
CA LEU A 326 11.31 10.19 18.44
C LEU A 326 12.82 9.92 18.47
N TYR A 327 13.50 10.05 17.32
CA TYR A 327 14.89 9.64 17.18
C TYR A 327 15.83 10.34 18.17
N ARG A 328 15.74 11.67 18.27
CA ARG A 328 16.60 12.48 19.14
C ARG A 328 16.24 12.37 20.63
N ARG A 329 14.96 12.12 20.94
CA ARG A 329 14.46 12.06 22.32
C ARG A 329 14.55 10.68 22.96
N MET A 330 14.96 9.65 22.24
CA MET A 330 15.23 8.35 22.85
C MET A 330 16.39 8.49 23.86
N PRO A 331 16.28 7.90 25.07
CA PRO A 331 17.39 7.85 26.01
C PRO A 331 18.62 7.20 25.38
N GLN A 332 19.81 7.70 25.66
CA GLN A 332 21.05 6.98 25.35
C GLN A 332 21.17 5.86 26.38
N GLU A 333 21.50 4.65 25.95
CA GLU A 333 21.90 3.61 26.89
C GLU A 333 23.21 4.12 27.55
N GLU A 334 23.14 4.44 28.86
CA GLU A 334 24.37 4.61 29.64
C GLU A 334 25.15 3.31 29.51
N ASN A 335 26.40 3.41 29.05
CA ASN A 335 27.34 2.29 29.05
C ASN A 335 27.38 1.75 30.50
N GLN A 336 26.62 0.70 30.78
CA GLN A 336 26.89 -0.15 31.92
C GLN A 336 28.16 -0.92 31.58
N SER A 337 29.29 -0.24 31.85
CA SER A 337 30.61 -0.86 31.91
C SER A 337 30.68 -1.90 33.01
#